data_dee0efc3b5f916b45886156693964e96
#
_entry.id   dee0efc3b5f916b45886156693964e96
#
_cell.length_a   1.000
_cell.length_b   1.000
_cell.length_c   1.000
_cell.angle_alpha   90.00
_cell.angle_beta   90.00
_cell.angle_gamma   90.00
#
_symmetry.space_group_name_H-M   'P 1'
#
loop_
_entity.id
_entity.type
_entity.pdbx_description
1 polymer ?
#
loop_
_entity_poly.entity_id
_entity_poly.type
_entity_poly.pdbx_seq_one_letter_code
_entity_poly.pdbx_strand_id
1 'polypeptide(L)'
;MVNKVRVTIAGAPYAIATTDSEKYIASLAKRLDEDITKLLDTNENLSVTKAAVFCAMDYLDEYKKSTGSAENMRSQIQDYIADAARAKLAEDKVRTENETLRRENDARREQLARLQAKQKADREAKTEA
;
A
#
# COMPACT_ATOMS: atom_id res chain seq x y z
N MET A 1 -12.50 -18.99 -26.16
CA MET A 1 -12.91 -20.39 -26.40
C MET A 1 -13.24 -21.07 -25.08
N VAL A 2 -14.37 -21.72 -25.02
CA VAL A 2 -14.75 -22.52 -23.85
C VAL A 2 -14.13 -23.91 -23.98
N ASN A 3 -13.30 -24.26 -23.02
CA ASN A 3 -12.67 -25.58 -22.94
C ASN A 3 -13.44 -26.47 -21.95
N LYS A 4 -13.48 -27.77 -22.23
CA LYS A 4 -13.96 -28.77 -21.25
C LYS A 4 -12.77 -29.41 -20.55
N VAL A 5 -12.67 -29.19 -19.26
CA VAL A 5 -11.61 -29.76 -18.41
C VAL A 5 -12.22 -30.88 -17.56
N ARG A 6 -11.62 -32.04 -17.61
CA ARG A 6 -12.02 -33.17 -16.77
C ARG A 6 -11.18 -33.23 -15.51
N VAL A 7 -11.83 -33.30 -14.36
CA VAL A 7 -11.19 -33.36 -13.04
C VAL A 7 -11.86 -34.45 -12.21
N THR A 8 -11.11 -35.00 -11.28
CA THR A 8 -11.63 -35.96 -10.28
C THR A 8 -11.59 -35.29 -8.91
N ILE A 9 -12.76 -35.21 -8.25
CA ILE A 9 -12.90 -34.63 -6.93
C ILE A 9 -13.67 -35.60 -6.04
N ALA A 10 -13.13 -35.96 -4.89
CA ALA A 10 -13.72 -36.91 -3.94
C ALA A 10 -14.07 -38.26 -4.60
N GLY A 11 -13.24 -38.74 -5.52
CA GLY A 11 -13.41 -39.98 -6.23
C GLY A 11 -14.40 -39.95 -7.39
N ALA A 12 -15.04 -38.84 -7.68
CA ALA A 12 -16.00 -38.68 -8.77
C ALA A 12 -15.44 -37.78 -9.91
N PRO A 13 -15.68 -38.18 -11.19
CA PRO A 13 -15.24 -37.38 -12.31
C PRO A 13 -16.22 -36.24 -12.60
N TYR A 14 -15.68 -35.09 -12.95
CA TYR A 14 -16.43 -33.88 -13.33
C TYR A 14 -15.85 -33.30 -14.62
N ALA A 15 -16.73 -32.81 -15.50
CA ALA A 15 -16.35 -32.06 -16.68
C ALA A 15 -16.77 -30.58 -16.49
N ILE A 16 -15.79 -29.70 -16.49
CA ILE A 16 -16.01 -28.25 -16.25
C ILE A 16 -15.79 -27.51 -17.55
N ALA A 17 -16.81 -26.75 -17.98
CA ALA A 17 -16.70 -25.85 -19.11
C ALA A 17 -16.19 -24.48 -18.62
N THR A 18 -15.05 -24.06 -19.12
CA THR A 18 -14.40 -22.83 -18.66
C THR A 18 -13.57 -22.16 -19.76
N THR A 19 -13.34 -20.87 -19.62
CA THR A 19 -12.39 -20.11 -20.43
C THR A 19 -10.98 -20.10 -19.83
N ASP A 20 -10.83 -20.57 -18.60
CA ASP A 20 -9.56 -20.65 -17.90
C ASP A 20 -8.68 -21.80 -18.41
N SER A 21 -7.40 -21.74 -18.07
CA SER A 21 -6.46 -22.80 -18.48
C SER A 21 -6.75 -24.12 -17.76
N GLU A 22 -6.52 -25.22 -18.46
CA GLU A 22 -6.65 -26.57 -17.89
C GLU A 22 -5.80 -26.74 -16.63
N LYS A 23 -4.58 -26.23 -16.64
CA LYS A 23 -3.64 -26.29 -15.51
C LYS A 23 -4.19 -25.56 -14.27
N TYR A 24 -4.84 -24.43 -14.48
CA TYR A 24 -5.46 -23.66 -13.39
C TYR A 24 -6.63 -24.42 -12.77
N ILE A 25 -7.53 -24.93 -13.59
CA ILE A 25 -8.68 -25.73 -13.13
C ILE A 25 -8.23 -27.01 -12.43
N ALA A 26 -7.21 -27.68 -12.94
CA ALA A 26 -6.63 -28.86 -12.29
C ALA A 26 -6.06 -28.53 -10.91
N SER A 27 -5.45 -27.39 -10.73
CA SER A 27 -4.94 -26.95 -9.44
C SER A 27 -6.05 -26.68 -8.42
N LEU A 28 -7.15 -26.05 -8.85
CA LEU A 28 -8.34 -25.84 -8.02
C LEU A 28 -9.00 -27.16 -7.61
N ALA A 29 -9.16 -28.07 -8.56
CA ALA A 29 -9.73 -29.37 -8.30
C ALA A 29 -8.90 -30.20 -7.32
N LYS A 30 -7.58 -30.13 -7.44
CA LYS A 30 -6.65 -30.80 -6.51
C LYS A 30 -6.79 -30.24 -5.10
N ARG A 31 -6.82 -28.92 -4.92
CA ARG A 31 -7.02 -28.29 -3.61
C ARG A 31 -8.34 -28.69 -2.99
N LEU A 32 -9.42 -28.62 -3.76
CA LEU A 32 -10.75 -29.02 -3.29
C LEU A 32 -10.81 -30.49 -2.89
N ASP A 33 -10.23 -31.38 -3.71
CA ASP A 33 -10.15 -32.80 -3.41
C ASP A 33 -9.39 -33.07 -2.10
N GLU A 34 -8.26 -32.42 -1.91
CA GLU A 34 -7.48 -32.53 -0.68
C GLU A 34 -8.26 -32.04 0.55
N ASP A 35 -8.93 -30.89 0.46
CA ASP A 35 -9.70 -30.32 1.57
C ASP A 35 -10.92 -31.19 1.93
N ILE A 36 -11.64 -31.70 0.94
CA ILE A 36 -12.76 -32.62 1.18
C ILE A 36 -12.24 -33.94 1.80
N THR A 37 -11.16 -34.49 1.30
CA THR A 37 -10.56 -35.72 1.82
C THR A 37 -10.15 -35.58 3.29
N LYS A 38 -9.53 -34.47 3.65
CA LYS A 38 -9.18 -34.18 5.06
C LYS A 38 -10.40 -34.15 5.97
N LEU A 39 -11.51 -33.54 5.54
CA LEU A 39 -12.76 -33.51 6.31
C LEU A 39 -13.36 -34.88 6.47
N LEU A 40 -13.35 -35.70 5.42
CA LEU A 40 -13.85 -37.07 5.45
C LEU A 40 -13.01 -37.97 6.34
N ASP A 41 -11.68 -37.79 6.34
CA ASP A 41 -10.76 -38.57 7.18
C ASP A 41 -10.90 -38.23 8.68
N THR A 42 -11.25 -36.98 9.01
CA THR A 42 -11.45 -36.56 10.40
C THR A 42 -12.83 -36.90 10.97
N ASN A 43 -13.84 -37.12 10.11
CA ASN A 43 -15.23 -37.39 10.51
C ASN A 43 -15.81 -38.57 9.74
N GLU A 44 -15.86 -39.73 10.37
CA GLU A 44 -16.34 -40.98 9.74
C GLU A 44 -17.80 -40.91 9.28
N ASN A 45 -18.61 -40.04 9.88
CA ASN A 45 -20.04 -39.91 9.57
C ASN A 45 -20.35 -38.76 8.60
N LEU A 46 -19.35 -38.11 8.02
CA LEU A 46 -19.53 -36.98 7.12
C LEU A 46 -19.71 -37.48 5.68
N SER A 47 -20.77 -36.99 5.02
CA SER A 47 -20.97 -37.24 3.59
C SER A 47 -20.13 -36.30 2.74
N VAL A 48 -19.85 -36.66 1.50
CA VAL A 48 -19.16 -35.82 0.53
C VAL A 48 -19.89 -34.48 0.34
N THR A 49 -21.21 -34.51 0.29
CA THR A 49 -22.05 -33.30 0.15
C THR A 49 -21.85 -32.36 1.32
N LYS A 50 -21.88 -32.86 2.55
CA LYS A 50 -21.64 -32.05 3.76
C LYS A 50 -20.21 -31.49 3.79
N ALA A 51 -19.22 -32.32 3.46
CA ALA A 51 -17.84 -31.88 3.36
C ALA A 51 -17.66 -30.74 2.33
N ALA A 52 -18.30 -30.89 1.17
CA ALA A 52 -18.28 -29.84 0.12
C ALA A 52 -18.92 -28.53 0.60
N VAL A 53 -20.01 -28.59 1.35
CA VAL A 53 -20.66 -27.40 1.94
C VAL A 53 -19.73 -26.71 2.95
N PHE A 54 -19.06 -27.45 3.81
CA PHE A 54 -18.08 -26.88 4.75
C PHE A 54 -16.91 -26.24 4.01
N CYS A 55 -16.36 -26.88 2.98
CA CYS A 55 -15.31 -26.30 2.15
C CYS A 55 -15.78 -25.00 1.47
N ALA A 56 -17.01 -24.97 0.95
CA ALA A 56 -17.58 -23.77 0.33
C ALA A 56 -17.71 -22.63 1.33
N MET A 57 -18.09 -22.91 2.57
CA MET A 57 -18.17 -21.90 3.64
C MET A 57 -16.79 -21.35 3.99
N ASP A 58 -15.80 -22.20 4.13
CA ASP A 58 -14.42 -21.79 4.41
C ASP A 58 -13.84 -20.93 3.29
N TYR A 59 -14.05 -21.30 2.04
CA TYR A 59 -13.58 -20.53 0.88
C TYR A 59 -14.27 -19.16 0.79
N LEU A 60 -15.57 -19.11 1.10
CA LEU A 60 -16.30 -17.84 1.13
C LEU A 60 -15.79 -16.93 2.25
N ASP A 61 -15.48 -17.48 3.41
CA ASP A 61 -14.89 -16.74 4.53
C ASP A 61 -13.51 -16.21 4.17
N GLU A 62 -12.63 -17.04 3.61
CA GLU A 62 -11.31 -16.62 3.13
C GLU A 62 -11.42 -15.50 2.08
N TYR A 63 -12.34 -15.64 1.14
CA TYR A 63 -12.58 -14.65 0.10
C TYR A 63 -12.99 -13.29 0.69
N LYS A 64 -13.94 -13.28 1.63
CA LYS A 64 -14.39 -12.05 2.29
C LYS A 64 -13.30 -11.38 3.10
N LYS A 65 -12.53 -12.16 3.85
CA LYS A 65 -11.38 -11.64 4.63
C LYS A 65 -10.30 -11.06 3.72
N SER A 66 -9.99 -11.75 2.64
CA SER A 66 -9.02 -11.28 1.64
C SER A 66 -9.46 -9.98 0.97
N THR A 67 -10.74 -9.87 0.60
CA THR A 67 -11.31 -8.66 -0.01
C THR A 67 -11.30 -7.48 0.96
N GLY A 68 -11.72 -7.71 2.21
CA GLY A 68 -11.68 -6.69 3.26
C GLY A 68 -10.26 -6.20 3.55
N SER A 69 -9.29 -7.11 3.60
CA SER A 69 -7.87 -6.78 3.75
C SER A 69 -7.35 -5.94 2.57
N ALA A 70 -7.73 -6.28 1.34
CA ALA A 70 -7.35 -5.52 0.15
C ALA A 70 -7.92 -4.09 0.17
N GLU A 71 -9.18 -3.93 0.59
CA GLU A 71 -9.80 -2.61 0.75
C GLU A 71 -9.11 -1.77 1.83
N ASN A 72 -8.77 -2.38 2.96
CA ASN A 72 -8.01 -1.72 4.01
C ASN A 72 -6.63 -1.27 3.53
N MET A 73 -5.93 -2.10 2.77
CA MET A 73 -4.63 -1.74 2.19
C MET A 73 -4.75 -0.58 1.20
N ARG A 74 -5.79 -0.57 0.35
CA ARG A 74 -6.05 0.55 -0.56
C ARG A 74 -6.31 1.85 0.18
N SER A 75 -7.12 1.81 1.24
CA SER A 75 -7.39 2.96 2.09
C SER A 75 -6.11 3.49 2.74
N GLN A 76 -5.27 2.62 3.29
CA GLN A 76 -3.99 2.99 3.87
C GLN A 76 -3.04 3.61 2.84
N ILE A 77 -2.97 3.07 1.64
CA ILE A 77 -2.17 3.63 0.55
C ILE A 77 -2.64 5.04 0.19
N GLN A 78 -3.96 5.27 0.11
CA GLN A 78 -4.52 6.59 -0.14
C GLN A 78 -4.16 7.58 0.97
N ASP A 79 -4.21 7.15 2.22
CA ASP A 79 -3.82 7.97 3.37
C ASP A 79 -2.33 8.32 3.33
N TYR A 80 -1.46 7.37 3.00
CA TYR A 80 -0.02 7.61 2.84
C TYR A 80 0.28 8.58 1.70
N ILE A 81 -0.43 8.48 0.57
CA ILE A 81 -0.28 9.39 -0.56
C ILE A 81 -0.70 10.82 -0.15
N ALA A 82 -1.82 10.97 0.56
CA ALA A 82 -2.28 12.26 1.07
C ALA A 82 -1.29 12.87 2.07
N ASP A 83 -0.76 12.08 2.98
CA ASP A 83 0.24 12.53 3.95
C ASP A 83 1.56 12.93 3.28
N ALA A 84 2.01 12.16 2.29
CA ALA A 84 3.20 12.49 1.51
C ALA A 84 3.03 13.81 0.74
N ALA A 85 1.85 14.05 0.16
CA ALA A 85 1.55 15.31 -0.53
C ALA A 85 1.56 16.50 0.43
N ARG A 86 0.99 16.35 1.62
CA ARG A 86 1.01 17.40 2.67
C ARG A 86 2.43 17.67 3.15
N ALA A 87 3.23 16.63 3.38
CA ALA A 87 4.63 16.77 3.79
C ALA A 87 5.45 17.51 2.72
N LYS A 88 5.22 17.22 1.44
CA LYS A 88 5.88 17.89 0.32
C LYS A 88 5.54 19.36 0.26
N LEU A 89 4.26 19.71 0.43
CA LEU A 89 3.82 21.10 0.47
C LEU A 89 4.43 21.85 1.66
N ALA A 90 4.48 21.23 2.83
CA ALA A 90 5.11 21.81 4.03
C ALA A 90 6.61 22.02 3.82
N GLU A 91 7.30 21.08 3.21
CA GLU A 91 8.73 21.19 2.86
C GLU A 91 8.98 22.36 1.90
N ASP A 92 8.20 22.46 0.84
CA ASP A 92 8.33 23.53 -0.14
C ASP A 92 8.08 24.91 0.48
N LYS A 93 7.09 25.01 1.36
CA LYS A 93 6.81 26.24 2.10
C LYS A 93 7.98 26.65 2.99
N VAL A 94 8.51 25.74 3.77
CA VAL A 94 9.67 25.99 4.65
C VAL A 94 10.90 26.35 3.83
N ARG A 95 11.12 25.72 2.69
CA ARG A 95 12.22 26.05 1.78
C ARG A 95 12.11 27.48 1.29
N THR A 96 10.94 27.89 0.83
CA THR A 96 10.67 29.25 0.36
C THR A 96 10.89 30.27 1.47
N GLU A 97 10.39 30.00 2.67
CA GLU A 97 10.60 30.85 3.85
C GLU A 97 12.09 30.98 4.21
N ASN A 98 12.83 29.89 4.16
CA ASN A 98 14.27 29.88 4.40
C ASN A 98 15.04 30.73 3.38
N GLU A 99 14.71 30.62 2.10
CA GLU A 99 15.33 31.43 1.04
C GLU A 99 15.05 32.92 1.27
N THR A 100 13.82 33.26 1.62
CA THR A 100 13.42 34.65 1.94
C THR A 100 14.18 35.16 3.14
N LEU A 101 14.23 34.41 4.24
CA LEU A 101 14.97 34.79 5.45
C LEU A 101 16.47 34.95 5.23
N ARG A 102 17.07 34.11 4.39
CA ARG A 102 18.48 34.23 4.01
C ARG A 102 18.75 35.56 3.26
N ARG A 103 17.89 35.87 2.31
CA ARG A 103 17.99 37.14 1.56
C ARG A 103 17.84 38.35 2.49
N GLU A 104 16.87 38.32 3.40
CA GLU A 104 16.69 39.37 4.39
C GLU A 104 17.89 39.48 5.34
N ASN A 105 18.43 38.38 5.80
CA ASN A 105 19.61 38.36 6.65
C ASN A 105 20.83 38.94 5.94
N ASP A 106 21.05 38.56 4.69
CA ASP A 106 22.15 39.08 3.90
C ASP A 106 22.02 40.60 3.69
N ALA A 107 20.82 41.08 3.38
CA ALA A 107 20.55 42.51 3.27
C ALA A 107 20.80 43.25 4.58
N ARG A 108 20.37 42.70 5.72
CA ARG A 108 20.63 43.28 7.04
C ARG A 108 22.11 43.29 7.39
N ARG A 109 22.86 42.27 7.06
CA ARG A 109 24.31 42.24 7.24
C ARG A 109 25.02 43.30 6.44
N GLU A 110 24.62 43.52 5.21
CA GLU A 110 25.14 44.60 4.38
C GLU A 110 24.82 45.98 4.99
N GLN A 111 23.59 46.19 5.45
CA GLN A 111 23.21 47.44 6.12
C GLN A 111 24.04 47.67 7.39
N LEU A 112 24.22 46.66 8.23
CA LEU A 112 25.05 46.73 9.42
C LEU A 112 26.49 47.07 9.09
N ALA A 113 27.05 46.40 8.07
CA ALA A 113 28.43 46.68 7.65
C ALA A 113 28.59 48.14 7.16
N ARG A 114 27.63 48.70 6.42
CA ARG A 114 27.61 50.08 5.98
C ARG A 114 27.50 51.06 7.15
N LEU A 115 26.63 50.79 8.13
CA LEU A 115 26.46 51.59 9.33
C LEU A 115 27.73 51.59 10.19
N GLN A 116 28.33 50.42 10.40
CA GLN A 116 29.58 50.30 11.13
C GLN A 116 30.74 51.04 10.45
N ALA A 117 30.85 50.93 9.14
CA ALA A 117 31.85 51.66 8.35
C ALA A 117 31.64 53.18 8.48
N LYS A 118 30.41 53.65 8.41
CA LYS A 118 30.06 55.09 8.60
C LYS A 118 30.38 55.58 9.99
N GLN A 119 30.04 54.81 11.04
CA GLN A 119 30.37 55.18 12.42
C GLN A 119 31.88 55.23 12.66
N LYS A 120 32.62 54.29 12.07
CA LYS A 120 34.09 54.29 12.16
C LYS A 120 34.70 55.53 11.47
N ALA A 121 34.22 55.87 10.27
CA ALA A 121 34.65 57.06 9.56
C ALA A 121 34.34 58.37 10.34
N ASP A 122 33.14 58.45 10.93
CA ASP A 122 32.74 59.58 11.75
C ASP A 122 33.60 59.71 13.03
N ARG A 123 33.99 58.63 13.67
CA ARG A 123 34.89 58.63 14.81
C ARG A 123 36.29 59.06 14.43
N GLU A 124 36.81 58.55 13.31
CA GLU A 124 38.13 58.95 12.80
C GLU A 124 38.16 60.42 12.43
N ALA A 125 37.09 60.94 11.77
CA ALA A 125 36.96 62.35 11.47
C ALA A 125 36.92 63.24 12.72
N LYS A 126 36.28 62.79 13.83
CA LYS A 126 36.24 63.49 15.10
C LYS A 126 37.56 63.52 15.85
N THR A 127 38.38 62.46 15.70
CA THR A 127 39.70 62.37 16.33
C THR A 127 40.77 63.17 15.60
N GLU A 128 40.60 63.49 14.31
CA GLU A 128 41.50 64.30 13.51
C GLU A 128 41.25 65.82 13.63
N ALA A 129 40.12 66.22 14.20
CA ALA A 129 39.77 67.62 14.36
C ALA A 129 40.36 68.21 15.61
#